data_775ba33de3ffb63840ad067ca4adef73
#
_entry.id   775ba33de3ffb63840ad067ca4adef73
#
_cell.length_a   1.000
_cell.length_b   1.000
_cell.length_c   1.000
_cell.angle_alpha   90.00
_cell.angle_beta   90.00
_cell.angle_gamma   90.00
#
_symmetry.space_group_name_H-M   'P 1'
#
loop_
_entity.id
_entity.type
_entity.pdbx_description
1 polymer ?
#
loop_
_entity_poly.entity_id
_entity_poly.type
_entity_poly.pdbx_seq_one_letter_code
_entity_poly.pdbx_strand_id
1 'polypeptide(L)'
;MALYLGIDIGTSASKGVLIDDRCNIVCQASCGHETDNPCDGWYQHDAEAVWWGDFCRLSRELVARSGVNAAQIGCVGLSALGCDCVPVDTECNALAPAILYGVDARSKPQIDELLSEYGSDRARELFGHDPCSSDIAPKILWFKENMPEVHERAAKFLTASSFLCAKLTGRFTVDRYLAEDFLPLYDRYTWKVDARECARFCRPDQMAEVMSATDIAGGITQRAAEATGLAAGTPVLVGTGDSGAEAISTGVFRPGDMMVQLGGTAYFIYLADHMIDDARLWPGTFIIPGTYGICAGTNTAGALT
;
A
#
# COMPACT_ATOMS: atom_id res chain seq x y z
N MET A 1 0.00 7.43 -29.91
CA MET A 1 -0.46 8.03 -28.65
C MET A 1 -0.37 6.91 -27.63
N ALA A 2 0.51 7.04 -26.66
CA ALA A 2 0.59 6.07 -25.56
C ALA A 2 -0.57 6.30 -24.61
N LEU A 3 -1.09 5.21 -24.03
CA LEU A 3 -2.14 5.24 -23.01
C LEU A 3 -1.59 4.69 -21.71
N TYR A 4 -2.08 5.17 -20.59
CA TYR A 4 -1.67 4.75 -19.27
C TYR A 4 -2.92 4.41 -18.45
N LEU A 5 -2.88 3.26 -17.80
CA LEU A 5 -3.94 2.79 -16.91
C LEU A 5 -3.52 3.01 -15.47
N GLY A 6 -4.33 3.75 -14.71
CA GLY A 6 -4.21 3.86 -13.24
C GLY A 6 -5.39 3.18 -12.56
N ILE A 7 -5.13 2.35 -11.54
CA ILE A 7 -6.18 1.77 -10.69
C ILE A 7 -5.82 2.01 -9.23
N ASP A 8 -6.81 2.49 -8.50
CA ASP A 8 -6.79 2.77 -7.07
C ASP A 8 -7.79 1.87 -6.34
N ILE A 9 -7.34 1.15 -5.32
CA ILE A 9 -8.17 0.33 -4.44
C ILE A 9 -8.32 1.06 -3.11
N GLY A 10 -9.48 1.65 -2.87
CA GLY A 10 -9.79 2.33 -1.60
C GLY A 10 -10.48 1.44 -0.59
N THR A 11 -10.93 2.03 0.52
CA THR A 11 -11.58 1.30 1.62
C THR A 11 -13.01 0.83 1.28
N SER A 12 -13.76 1.60 0.50
CA SER A 12 -15.17 1.32 0.18
C SER A 12 -15.47 1.31 -1.32
N ALA A 13 -14.50 1.69 -2.14
CA ALA A 13 -14.64 1.72 -3.59
C ALA A 13 -13.28 1.68 -4.27
N SER A 14 -13.23 0.99 -5.40
CA SER A 14 -12.11 1.00 -6.31
C SER A 14 -12.39 1.92 -7.50
N LYS A 15 -11.36 2.57 -8.03
CA LYS A 15 -11.44 3.51 -9.14
C LYS A 15 -10.38 3.19 -10.18
N GLY A 16 -10.71 3.41 -11.44
CA GLY A 16 -9.77 3.23 -12.53
C GLY A 16 -9.89 4.36 -13.54
N VAL A 17 -8.76 4.74 -14.10
CA VAL A 17 -8.67 5.78 -15.13
C VAL A 17 -7.72 5.36 -16.25
N LEU A 18 -8.12 5.61 -17.48
CA LEU A 18 -7.27 5.52 -18.66
C LEU A 18 -6.98 6.94 -19.14
N ILE A 19 -5.72 7.29 -19.25
CA ILE A 19 -5.27 8.62 -19.70
C ILE A 19 -4.39 8.52 -20.94
N ASP A 20 -4.29 9.61 -21.70
CA ASP A 20 -3.35 9.76 -22.80
C ASP A 20 -2.00 10.35 -22.34
N ASP A 21 -1.06 10.51 -23.27
CA ASP A 21 0.28 11.09 -23.04
C ASP A 21 0.27 12.60 -22.70
N ARG A 22 -0.92 13.23 -22.69
CA ARG A 22 -1.15 14.62 -22.26
C ARG A 22 -1.95 14.70 -20.96
N CYS A 23 -2.11 13.56 -20.26
CA CYS A 23 -2.92 13.44 -19.06
C CYS A 23 -4.43 13.75 -19.26
N ASN A 24 -4.95 13.70 -20.49
CA ASN A 24 -6.39 13.79 -20.70
C ASN A 24 -7.05 12.45 -20.34
N ILE A 25 -8.17 12.51 -19.63
CA ILE A 25 -8.95 11.32 -19.29
C ILE A 25 -9.66 10.81 -20.54
N VAL A 26 -9.31 9.60 -20.94
CA VAL A 26 -9.94 8.88 -22.07
C VAL A 26 -11.16 8.11 -21.58
N CYS A 27 -11.07 7.45 -20.44
CA CYS A 27 -12.15 6.71 -19.80
C CYS A 27 -11.90 6.60 -18.30
N GLN A 28 -12.98 6.55 -17.53
CA GLN A 28 -12.93 6.29 -16.09
C GLN A 28 -14.06 5.36 -15.67
N ALA A 29 -13.82 4.56 -14.61
CA ALA A 29 -14.78 3.66 -14.04
C ALA A 29 -14.56 3.55 -12.52
N SER A 30 -15.59 3.12 -11.80
CA SER A 30 -15.49 2.84 -10.37
C SER A 30 -16.45 1.71 -9.99
N CYS A 31 -16.10 0.97 -8.96
CA CYS A 31 -16.98 -0.01 -8.34
C CYS A 31 -16.90 0.09 -6.83
N GLY A 32 -18.06 0.03 -6.18
CA GLY A 32 -18.16 -0.05 -4.72
C GLY A 32 -17.94 -1.47 -4.24
N HIS A 33 -17.42 -1.60 -3.03
CA HIS A 33 -17.32 -2.84 -2.28
C HIS A 33 -17.52 -2.57 -0.79
N GLU A 34 -17.75 -3.63 -0.03
CA GLU A 34 -17.95 -3.54 1.41
C GLU A 34 -16.66 -3.89 2.15
N THR A 35 -16.45 -3.24 3.29
CA THR A 35 -15.45 -3.65 4.26
C THR A 35 -16.08 -4.63 5.22
N ASP A 36 -15.48 -5.80 5.38
CA ASP A 36 -15.93 -6.80 6.33
C ASP A 36 -15.51 -6.41 7.76
N ASN A 37 -16.46 -6.47 8.67
CA ASN A 37 -16.30 -6.19 10.10
C ASN A 37 -16.78 -7.42 10.90
N PRO A 38 -15.95 -8.47 11.03
CA PRO A 38 -16.36 -9.72 11.65
C PRO A 38 -16.63 -9.61 13.15
N CYS A 39 -16.04 -8.64 13.81
CA CYS A 39 -16.32 -8.27 15.20
C CYS A 39 -15.89 -6.81 15.46
N ASP A 40 -16.30 -6.27 16.59
CA ASP A 40 -16.02 -4.87 16.95
C ASP A 40 -14.51 -4.56 16.92
N GLY A 41 -14.16 -3.51 16.20
CA GLY A 41 -12.78 -3.04 16.02
C GLY A 41 -11.94 -3.84 14.99
N TRP A 42 -12.51 -4.85 14.32
CA TRP A 42 -11.82 -5.59 13.25
C TRP A 42 -12.34 -5.17 11.88
N TYR A 43 -11.45 -4.78 11.01
CA TYR A 43 -11.76 -4.35 9.64
C TYR A 43 -10.85 -5.07 8.66
N GLN A 44 -11.45 -5.77 7.69
CA GLN A 44 -10.70 -6.60 6.77
C GLN A 44 -11.31 -6.60 5.36
N HIS A 45 -10.47 -6.94 4.39
CA HIS A 45 -10.90 -7.23 3.02
C HIS A 45 -10.52 -8.66 2.63
N ASP A 46 -11.36 -9.28 1.82
CA ASP A 46 -10.95 -10.40 1.00
C ASP A 46 -10.11 -9.86 -0.17
N ALA A 47 -8.78 -10.03 -0.09
CA ALA A 47 -7.87 -9.49 -1.09
C ALA A 47 -8.10 -10.08 -2.50
N GLU A 48 -8.56 -11.34 -2.60
CA GLU A 48 -8.87 -11.96 -3.89
C GLU A 48 -10.17 -11.40 -4.49
N ALA A 49 -11.22 -11.32 -3.69
CA ALA A 49 -12.53 -10.88 -4.17
C ALA A 49 -12.59 -9.37 -4.39
N VAL A 50 -12.02 -8.59 -3.45
CA VAL A 50 -12.07 -7.12 -3.48
C VAL A 50 -10.92 -6.56 -4.31
N TRP A 51 -9.68 -6.75 -3.89
CA TRP A 51 -8.57 -6.04 -4.53
C TRP A 51 -8.30 -6.56 -5.95
N TRP A 52 -8.11 -7.88 -6.09
CA TRP A 52 -7.87 -8.48 -7.39
C TRP A 52 -9.13 -8.53 -8.25
N GLY A 53 -10.29 -8.83 -7.66
CA GLY A 53 -11.58 -8.85 -8.35
C GLY A 53 -11.94 -7.49 -8.95
N ASP A 54 -11.82 -6.42 -8.17
CA ASP A 54 -12.07 -5.05 -8.63
C ASP A 54 -11.06 -4.59 -9.69
N PHE A 55 -9.77 -4.91 -9.50
CA PHE A 55 -8.77 -4.64 -10.52
C PHE A 55 -9.13 -5.30 -11.85
N CYS A 56 -9.45 -6.58 -11.85
CA CYS A 56 -9.86 -7.30 -13.06
C CYS A 56 -11.13 -6.74 -13.69
N ARG A 57 -12.10 -6.37 -12.88
CA ARG A 57 -13.35 -5.76 -13.33
C ARG A 57 -13.12 -4.41 -13.98
N LEU A 58 -12.41 -3.52 -13.30
CA LEU A 58 -12.16 -2.15 -13.77
C LEU A 58 -11.30 -2.14 -15.02
N SER A 59 -10.23 -2.94 -15.09
CA SER A 59 -9.36 -3.01 -16.28
C SER A 59 -10.14 -3.47 -17.51
N ARG A 60 -10.95 -4.52 -17.40
CA ARG A 60 -11.81 -5.00 -18.50
C ARG A 60 -12.85 -3.96 -18.92
N GLU A 61 -13.50 -3.32 -17.96
CA GLU A 61 -14.51 -2.29 -18.21
C GLU A 61 -13.90 -1.10 -18.94
N LEU A 62 -12.72 -0.61 -18.49
CA LEU A 62 -12.05 0.53 -19.11
C LEU A 62 -11.61 0.23 -20.54
N VAL A 63 -11.04 -0.94 -20.80
CA VAL A 63 -10.67 -1.37 -22.15
C VAL A 63 -11.90 -1.48 -23.03
N ALA A 64 -12.97 -2.12 -22.57
CA ALA A 64 -14.20 -2.29 -23.35
C ALA A 64 -14.90 -0.95 -23.65
N ARG A 65 -15.04 -0.07 -22.67
CA ARG A 65 -15.75 1.23 -22.83
C ARG A 65 -14.97 2.25 -23.63
N SER A 66 -13.64 2.25 -23.53
CA SER A 66 -12.80 3.17 -24.32
C SER A 66 -12.66 2.72 -25.78
N GLY A 67 -12.90 1.45 -26.08
CA GLY A 67 -12.68 0.88 -27.40
C GLY A 67 -11.20 0.80 -27.84
N VAL A 68 -10.27 1.04 -26.90
CA VAL A 68 -8.83 0.98 -27.20
C VAL A 68 -8.36 -0.47 -27.30
N ASN A 69 -7.33 -0.70 -28.11
CA ASN A 69 -6.63 -1.98 -28.07
C ASN A 69 -5.75 -2.03 -26.80
N ALA A 70 -5.89 -3.07 -26.00
CA ALA A 70 -5.10 -3.26 -24.77
C ALA A 70 -3.58 -3.16 -25.00
N ALA A 71 -3.09 -3.51 -26.19
CA ALA A 71 -1.69 -3.36 -26.60
C ALA A 71 -1.22 -1.90 -26.73
N GLN A 72 -2.13 -0.92 -26.72
CA GLN A 72 -1.79 0.50 -26.74
C GLN A 72 -1.56 1.06 -25.32
N ILE A 73 -1.87 0.28 -24.27
CA ILE A 73 -1.60 0.65 -22.89
C ILE A 73 -0.12 0.45 -22.63
N GLY A 74 0.63 1.54 -22.49
CA GLY A 74 2.08 1.55 -22.35
C GLY A 74 2.57 1.25 -20.95
N CYS A 75 1.74 1.48 -19.93
CA CYS A 75 2.08 1.20 -18.53
C CYS A 75 0.83 1.12 -17.66
N VAL A 76 0.93 0.35 -16.56
CA VAL A 76 -0.07 0.26 -15.50
C VAL A 76 0.51 0.84 -14.22
N GLY A 77 -0.18 1.83 -13.63
CA GLY A 77 0.10 2.41 -12.32
C GLY A 77 -0.87 1.86 -11.28
N LEU A 78 -0.36 1.63 -10.07
CA LEU A 78 -1.10 1.07 -8.95
C LEU A 78 -1.10 2.05 -7.78
N SER A 79 -2.28 2.27 -7.21
CA SER A 79 -2.48 2.91 -5.93
C SER A 79 -3.45 2.06 -5.12
N ALA A 80 -3.27 2.01 -3.82
CA ALA A 80 -4.21 1.32 -2.94
C ALA A 80 -4.15 1.90 -1.53
N LEU A 81 -5.16 1.57 -0.72
CA LEU A 81 -5.09 1.82 0.72
C LEU A 81 -3.75 1.33 1.26
N GLY A 82 -3.17 2.06 2.17
CA GLY A 82 -1.86 1.75 2.75
C GLY A 82 -1.97 1.15 4.15
N CYS A 83 -0.82 0.75 4.71
CA CYS A 83 -0.73 0.24 6.08
C CYS A 83 -1.57 -1.03 6.34
N ASP A 84 -1.99 -1.71 5.31
CA ASP A 84 -2.70 -2.99 5.38
C ASP A 84 -1.72 -4.18 5.32
N CYS A 85 -2.19 -5.38 5.68
CA CYS A 85 -1.35 -6.56 5.71
C CYS A 85 -2.10 -7.80 5.24
N VAL A 86 -1.64 -8.43 4.16
CA VAL A 86 -2.14 -9.71 3.67
C VAL A 86 -1.01 -10.75 3.59
N PRO A 87 -1.15 -11.91 4.26
CA PRO A 87 -0.26 -13.04 4.07
C PRO A 87 -0.58 -13.76 2.76
N VAL A 88 0.44 -14.04 1.95
CA VAL A 88 0.27 -14.72 0.66
C VAL A 88 1.21 -15.91 0.52
N ASP A 89 0.82 -16.88 -0.32
CA ASP A 89 1.69 -17.99 -0.73
C ASP A 89 2.65 -17.61 -1.86
N THR A 90 3.45 -18.55 -2.34
CA THR A 90 4.43 -18.36 -3.44
C THR A 90 3.80 -18.01 -4.78
N GLU A 91 2.51 -18.29 -4.98
CA GLU A 91 1.74 -17.96 -6.18
C GLU A 91 0.95 -16.65 -6.04
N CYS A 92 1.17 -15.93 -4.92
CA CYS A 92 0.41 -14.74 -4.54
C CYS A 92 -1.09 -14.99 -4.34
N ASN A 93 -1.48 -16.17 -3.80
CA ASN A 93 -2.82 -16.36 -3.31
C ASN A 93 -2.90 -15.93 -1.84
N ALA A 94 -3.94 -15.18 -1.48
CA ALA A 94 -4.17 -14.77 -0.09
C ALA A 94 -4.45 -15.98 0.80
N LEU A 95 -3.75 -16.08 1.93
CA LEU A 95 -3.90 -17.17 2.90
C LEU A 95 -4.91 -16.85 4.01
N ALA A 96 -5.24 -15.59 4.17
CA ALA A 96 -6.23 -15.06 5.11
C ALA A 96 -6.74 -13.71 4.61
N PRO A 97 -7.87 -13.21 5.16
CA PRO A 97 -8.29 -11.83 4.91
C PRO A 97 -7.20 -10.83 5.28
N ALA A 98 -7.11 -9.76 4.50
CA ALA A 98 -6.19 -8.66 4.76
C ALA A 98 -6.64 -7.84 5.97
N ILE A 99 -5.75 -7.59 6.91
CA ILE A 99 -5.97 -6.65 8.02
C ILE A 99 -5.78 -5.23 7.48
N LEU A 100 -6.80 -4.37 7.64
CA LEU A 100 -6.73 -3.01 7.12
C LEU A 100 -5.83 -2.10 7.97
N TYR A 101 -5.67 -0.87 7.50
CA TYR A 101 -4.85 0.17 8.11
C TYR A 101 -5.32 0.55 9.53
N GLY A 102 -5.01 1.75 10.01
CA GLY A 102 -5.23 2.23 11.37
C GLY A 102 -6.64 2.17 11.96
N VAL A 103 -7.65 1.79 11.15
CA VAL A 103 -9.03 1.55 11.65
C VAL A 103 -9.16 0.18 12.35
N ASP A 104 -8.31 -0.79 12.01
CA ASP A 104 -8.32 -2.11 12.63
C ASP A 104 -7.54 -2.09 13.95
N ALA A 105 -8.17 -2.52 15.01
CA ALA A 105 -7.60 -2.52 16.35
C ALA A 105 -7.11 -3.89 16.83
N ARG A 106 -7.17 -4.95 15.99
CA ARG A 106 -6.86 -6.31 16.42
C ARG A 106 -5.42 -6.52 16.89
N SER A 107 -4.47 -5.74 16.34
CA SER A 107 -3.06 -5.81 16.71
C SER A 107 -2.69 -4.95 17.93
N LYS A 108 -3.67 -4.31 18.59
CA LYS A 108 -3.38 -3.50 19.77
C LYS A 108 -2.67 -4.27 20.90
N PRO A 109 -3.01 -5.52 21.24
CA PRO A 109 -2.26 -6.28 22.24
C PRO A 109 -0.77 -6.41 21.91
N GLN A 110 -0.44 -6.65 20.62
CA GLN A 110 0.94 -6.76 20.14
C GLN A 110 1.68 -5.43 20.23
N ILE A 111 0.99 -4.31 19.95
CA ILE A 111 1.54 -2.96 20.13
C ILE A 111 1.86 -2.70 21.60
N ASP A 112 0.94 -3.02 22.50
CA ASP A 112 1.12 -2.84 23.96
C ASP A 112 2.28 -3.72 24.49
N GLU A 113 2.42 -4.96 23.95
CA GLU A 113 3.53 -5.85 24.27
C GLU A 113 4.88 -5.28 23.80
N LEU A 114 4.97 -4.82 22.55
CA LEU A 114 6.17 -4.21 21.98
C LEU A 114 6.59 -2.96 22.76
N LEU A 115 5.64 -2.10 23.14
CA LEU A 115 5.90 -0.93 23.96
C LEU A 115 6.40 -1.31 25.36
N SER A 116 5.85 -2.38 25.95
CA SER A 116 6.30 -2.89 27.25
C SER A 116 7.70 -3.51 27.19
N GLU A 117 8.02 -4.21 26.08
CA GLU A 117 9.31 -4.87 25.88
C GLU A 117 10.44 -3.89 25.56
N TYR A 118 10.20 -2.95 24.62
CA TYR A 118 11.22 -2.02 24.14
C TYR A 118 11.31 -0.74 24.98
N GLY A 119 10.23 -0.33 25.62
CA GLY A 119 10.06 1.02 26.17
C GLY A 119 9.82 2.07 25.05
N SER A 120 9.22 3.19 25.40
CA SER A 120 8.78 4.19 24.40
C SER A 120 9.92 4.76 23.55
N ASP A 121 11.09 5.04 24.14
CA ASP A 121 12.19 5.64 23.39
C ASP A 121 12.75 4.68 22.33
N ARG A 122 12.95 3.41 22.70
CA ARG A 122 13.46 2.40 21.76
C ARG A 122 12.40 2.05 20.70
N ALA A 123 11.14 2.00 21.07
CA ALA A 123 10.06 1.77 20.14
C ALA A 123 10.00 2.89 19.08
N ARG A 124 10.10 4.16 19.48
CA ARG A 124 10.19 5.31 18.56
C ARG A 124 11.42 5.25 17.65
N GLU A 125 12.56 4.86 18.19
CA GLU A 125 13.77 4.69 17.38
C GLU A 125 13.59 3.64 16.29
N LEU A 126 12.95 2.49 16.62
CA LEU A 126 12.72 1.38 15.71
C LEU A 126 11.64 1.69 14.66
N PHE A 127 10.50 2.23 15.05
CA PHE A 127 9.35 2.48 14.20
C PHE A 127 9.36 3.89 13.57
N GLY A 128 10.18 4.82 14.08
CA GLY A 128 10.21 6.21 13.63
C GLY A 128 9.14 7.11 14.25
N HIS A 129 8.20 6.52 14.98
CA HIS A 129 7.11 7.16 15.71
C HIS A 129 6.63 6.23 16.84
N ASP A 130 5.65 6.65 17.63
CA ASP A 130 5.00 5.74 18.58
C ASP A 130 4.25 4.65 17.82
N PRO A 131 4.53 3.36 18.06
CA PRO A 131 3.85 2.26 17.38
C PRO A 131 2.33 2.35 17.48
N CYS A 132 1.66 2.14 16.36
CA CYS A 132 0.21 2.27 16.26
C CYS A 132 -0.42 1.23 15.33
N SER A 133 -1.74 1.26 15.19
CA SER A 133 -2.48 0.33 14.34
C SER A 133 -2.22 0.49 12.83
N SER A 134 -1.53 1.53 12.41
CA SER A 134 -1.05 1.66 11.02
C SER A 134 0.21 0.84 10.74
N ASP A 135 1.00 0.47 11.75
CA ASP A 135 2.20 -0.33 11.55
C ASP A 135 1.86 -1.76 11.15
N ILE A 136 2.63 -2.29 10.20
CA ILE A 136 2.42 -3.64 9.65
C ILE A 136 3.12 -4.70 10.52
N ALA A 137 4.26 -4.39 11.13
CA ALA A 137 4.98 -5.34 11.98
C ALA A 137 4.12 -5.90 13.14
N PRO A 138 3.31 -5.11 13.89
CA PRO A 138 2.36 -5.64 14.86
C PRO A 138 1.27 -6.54 14.25
N LYS A 139 0.82 -6.26 13.00
CA LYS A 139 -0.13 -7.13 12.30
C LYS A 139 0.48 -8.48 11.93
N ILE A 140 1.75 -8.50 11.52
CA ILE A 140 2.49 -9.74 11.26
C ILE A 140 2.63 -10.54 12.56
N LEU A 141 2.93 -9.88 13.68
CA LEU A 141 2.99 -10.51 15.00
C LEU A 141 1.63 -11.08 15.41
N TRP A 142 0.55 -10.36 15.14
CA TRP A 142 -0.80 -10.86 15.35
C TRP A 142 -1.07 -12.16 14.57
N PHE A 143 -0.69 -12.23 13.27
CA PHE A 143 -0.79 -13.48 12.49
C PHE A 143 0.03 -14.59 13.11
N LYS A 144 1.25 -14.31 13.57
CA LYS A 144 2.13 -15.29 14.22
C LYS A 144 1.49 -15.93 15.44
N GLU A 145 0.79 -15.14 16.24
CA GLU A 145 0.20 -15.58 17.51
C GLU A 145 -1.20 -16.20 17.36
N ASN A 146 -2.02 -15.65 16.46
CA ASN A 146 -3.43 -16.03 16.32
C ASN A 146 -3.70 -16.97 15.14
N MET A 147 -2.83 -16.97 14.12
CA MET A 147 -2.93 -17.82 12.93
C MET A 147 -1.56 -18.42 12.56
N PRO A 148 -0.91 -19.19 13.47
CA PRO A 148 0.48 -19.63 13.30
C PRO A 148 0.69 -20.46 12.01
N GLU A 149 -0.29 -21.27 11.60
CA GLU A 149 -0.21 -22.04 10.35
C GLU A 149 -0.20 -21.13 9.11
N VAL A 150 -0.98 -20.04 9.13
CA VAL A 150 -1.00 -19.04 8.07
C VAL A 150 0.33 -18.31 8.03
N HIS A 151 0.82 -17.86 9.18
CA HIS A 151 2.10 -17.16 9.32
C HIS A 151 3.26 -18.02 8.81
N GLU A 152 3.32 -19.30 9.19
CA GLU A 152 4.38 -20.21 8.76
C GLU A 152 4.35 -20.50 7.25
N ARG A 153 3.15 -20.65 6.68
CA ARG A 153 2.95 -20.92 5.25
C ARG A 153 3.10 -19.68 4.38
N ALA A 154 3.01 -18.48 4.95
CA ALA A 154 3.15 -17.25 4.19
C ALA A 154 4.53 -17.20 3.51
N ALA A 155 4.53 -17.00 2.21
CA ALA A 155 5.73 -16.68 1.45
C ALA A 155 6.09 -15.20 1.62
N LYS A 156 5.07 -14.32 1.70
CA LYS A 156 5.23 -12.88 1.88
C LYS A 156 4.08 -12.31 2.71
N PHE A 157 4.36 -11.16 3.35
CA PHE A 157 3.36 -10.24 3.89
C PHE A 157 3.37 -8.99 3.00
N LEU A 158 2.22 -8.62 2.44
CA LEU A 158 2.11 -7.58 1.41
C LEU A 158 1.07 -6.52 1.80
N THR A 159 1.24 -5.32 1.25
CA THR A 159 0.19 -4.30 1.17
C THR A 159 -0.68 -4.53 -0.07
N ALA A 160 -1.80 -3.83 -0.18
CA ALA A 160 -2.74 -3.98 -1.30
C ALA A 160 -2.08 -3.67 -2.65
N SER A 161 -1.32 -2.58 -2.78
CA SER A 161 -0.61 -2.25 -4.02
C SER A 161 0.47 -3.30 -4.34
N SER A 162 1.20 -3.78 -3.34
CA SER A 162 2.20 -4.86 -3.48
C SER A 162 1.56 -6.18 -3.90
N PHE A 163 0.38 -6.51 -3.35
CA PHE A 163 -0.39 -7.68 -3.74
C PHE A 163 -0.82 -7.60 -5.21
N LEU A 164 -1.38 -6.47 -5.64
CA LEU A 164 -1.76 -6.27 -7.04
C LEU A 164 -0.56 -6.33 -7.98
N CYS A 165 0.57 -5.72 -7.60
CA CYS A 165 1.81 -5.79 -8.35
C CYS A 165 2.27 -7.25 -8.52
N ALA A 166 2.23 -8.05 -7.44
CA ALA A 166 2.60 -9.46 -7.47
C ALA A 166 1.63 -10.30 -8.30
N LYS A 167 0.31 -10.06 -8.21
CA LYS A 167 -0.70 -10.72 -9.07
C LYS A 167 -0.46 -10.46 -10.55
N LEU A 168 -0.06 -9.24 -10.91
CA LEU A 168 0.16 -8.84 -12.28
C LEU A 168 1.49 -9.37 -12.85
N THR A 169 2.57 -9.31 -12.05
CA THR A 169 3.95 -9.51 -12.54
C THR A 169 4.62 -10.78 -12.06
N GLY A 170 4.11 -11.40 -11.00
CA GLY A 170 4.78 -12.50 -10.29
C GLY A 170 5.95 -12.04 -9.41
N ARG A 171 6.18 -10.73 -9.24
CA ARG A 171 7.25 -10.19 -8.40
C ARG A 171 6.71 -9.59 -7.12
N PHE A 172 7.31 -9.93 -6.00
CA PHE A 172 6.96 -9.40 -4.68
C PHE A 172 7.78 -8.17 -4.38
N THR A 173 7.20 -6.99 -4.59
CA THR A 173 7.83 -5.69 -4.38
C THR A 173 6.98 -4.82 -3.46
N VAL A 174 7.61 -3.87 -2.79
CA VAL A 174 6.96 -2.80 -2.02
C VAL A 174 7.71 -1.50 -2.31
N ASP A 175 7.00 -0.39 -2.39
CA ASP A 175 7.67 0.90 -2.56
C ASP A 175 8.21 1.43 -1.23
N ARG A 176 9.17 2.36 -1.31
CA ARG A 176 9.83 2.93 -0.13
C ARG A 176 8.86 3.68 0.79
N TYR A 177 7.83 4.27 0.22
CA TYR A 177 6.81 5.00 0.99
C TYR A 177 6.04 4.06 1.92
N LEU A 178 5.55 2.94 1.40
CA LEU A 178 4.87 1.92 2.20
C LEU A 178 5.83 1.03 2.99
N ALA A 179 7.10 0.92 2.62
CA ALA A 179 8.09 0.18 3.39
C ALA A 179 8.36 0.81 4.77
N GLU A 180 8.08 2.11 4.96
CA GLU A 180 8.10 2.77 6.28
C GLU A 180 7.13 2.10 7.26
N ASP A 181 5.96 1.64 6.80
CA ASP A 181 4.95 0.99 7.64
C ASP A 181 5.37 -0.42 8.11
N PHE A 182 6.40 -1.00 7.48
CA PHE A 182 6.97 -2.29 7.87
C PHE A 182 8.13 -2.16 8.88
N LEU A 183 8.51 -0.96 9.28
CA LEU A 183 9.56 -0.81 10.28
C LEU A 183 9.21 -1.57 11.57
N PRO A 184 10.19 -2.21 12.22
CA PRO A 184 11.63 -2.20 11.96
C PRO A 184 12.16 -3.34 11.05
N LEU A 185 11.33 -3.98 10.23
CA LEU A 185 11.71 -5.16 9.45
C LEU A 185 12.66 -4.83 8.28
N TYR A 186 12.73 -3.56 7.89
CA TYR A 186 13.73 -3.03 6.98
C TYR A 186 14.64 -2.04 7.69
N ASP A 187 15.90 -2.00 7.29
CA ASP A 187 16.79 -0.89 7.63
C ASP A 187 16.36 0.37 6.88
N ARG A 188 15.97 1.40 7.61
CA ARG A 188 15.39 2.66 7.08
C ARG A 188 16.31 3.40 6.09
N TYR A 189 17.62 3.19 6.17
CA TYR A 189 18.57 3.92 5.34
C TYR A 189 18.95 3.16 4.08
N THR A 190 19.02 1.84 4.17
CA THR A 190 19.44 0.98 3.06
C THR A 190 18.29 0.25 2.37
N TRP A 191 17.14 0.20 3.01
CA TRP A 191 15.94 -0.55 2.58
C TRP A 191 16.18 -2.05 2.42
N LYS A 192 17.20 -2.56 3.08
CA LYS A 192 17.45 -4.00 3.16
C LYS A 192 16.69 -4.58 4.34
N VAL A 193 16.31 -5.83 4.20
CA VAL A 193 15.68 -6.59 5.29
C VAL A 193 16.63 -6.66 6.47
N ASP A 194 16.17 -6.24 7.64
CA ASP A 194 16.89 -6.40 8.89
C ASP A 194 16.58 -7.78 9.49
N ALA A 195 17.46 -8.74 9.25
CA ALA A 195 17.26 -10.11 9.71
C ALA A 195 17.21 -10.25 11.25
N ARG A 196 17.81 -9.31 12.00
CA ARG A 196 17.80 -9.32 13.46
C ARG A 196 16.43 -8.89 13.98
N GLU A 197 15.91 -7.76 13.46
CA GLU A 197 14.60 -7.28 13.87
C GLU A 197 13.48 -8.19 13.35
N CYS A 198 13.62 -8.75 12.13
CA CYS A 198 12.67 -9.75 11.61
C CYS A 198 12.48 -10.95 12.54
N ALA A 199 13.49 -11.40 13.26
CA ALA A 199 13.41 -12.61 14.10
C ALA A 199 12.26 -12.58 15.13
N ARG A 200 11.85 -11.40 15.59
CA ARG A 200 10.71 -11.21 16.49
C ARG A 200 9.38 -11.48 15.77
N PHE A 201 9.25 -11.08 14.52
CA PHE A 201 8.00 -10.97 13.77
C PHE A 201 7.82 -12.09 12.74
N CYS A 202 8.80 -12.30 11.88
CA CYS A 202 8.71 -13.19 10.73
C CYS A 202 10.09 -13.71 10.29
N ARG A 203 10.11 -14.52 9.24
CA ARG A 203 11.36 -14.87 8.57
C ARG A 203 11.78 -13.76 7.60
N PRO A 204 13.09 -13.47 7.45
CA PRO A 204 13.57 -12.46 6.50
C PRO A 204 13.11 -12.69 5.05
N ASP A 205 12.94 -13.95 4.64
CA ASP A 205 12.48 -14.32 3.31
C ASP A 205 10.98 -14.02 3.08
N GLN A 206 10.21 -13.71 4.12
CA GLN A 206 8.80 -13.30 4.04
C GLN A 206 8.64 -11.81 3.71
N MET A 207 9.73 -11.06 3.62
CA MET A 207 9.71 -9.64 3.25
C MET A 207 9.85 -9.45 1.73
N ALA A 208 9.15 -8.45 1.17
CA ALA A 208 9.21 -8.10 -0.24
C ALA A 208 10.49 -7.30 -0.58
N GLU A 209 10.84 -7.21 -1.86
CA GLU A 209 11.93 -6.35 -2.33
C GLU A 209 11.48 -4.89 -2.33
N VAL A 210 12.27 -4.00 -1.70
CA VAL A 210 11.97 -2.56 -1.70
C VAL A 210 12.50 -1.90 -2.95
N MET A 211 11.64 -1.15 -3.65
CA MET A 211 11.94 -0.43 -4.89
C MET A 211 11.39 1.01 -4.81
N SER A 212 11.59 1.82 -5.84
CA SER A 212 10.87 3.09 -5.98
C SER A 212 9.45 2.85 -6.53
N ALA A 213 8.47 3.64 -6.11
CA ALA A 213 7.09 3.54 -6.59
C ALA A 213 6.97 3.62 -8.12
N THR A 214 7.87 4.37 -8.77
CA THR A 214 7.91 4.59 -10.22
C THR A 214 8.80 3.60 -10.98
N ASP A 215 9.46 2.68 -10.31
CA ASP A 215 10.22 1.62 -10.96
C ASP A 215 9.28 0.62 -11.64
N ILE A 216 9.72 0.03 -12.75
CA ILE A 216 9.00 -1.06 -13.41
C ILE A 216 9.27 -2.34 -12.61
N ALA A 217 8.24 -2.84 -11.94
CA ALA A 217 8.32 -4.12 -11.23
C ALA A 217 8.46 -5.31 -12.17
N GLY A 218 7.77 -5.26 -13.31
CA GLY A 218 7.78 -6.30 -14.32
C GLY A 218 6.77 -6.05 -15.43
N GLY A 219 6.60 -7.01 -16.32
CA GLY A 219 5.53 -7.01 -17.30
C GLY A 219 4.34 -7.87 -16.82
N ILE A 220 3.15 -7.56 -17.29
CA ILE A 220 1.95 -8.36 -17.04
C ILE A 220 2.19 -9.79 -17.53
N THR A 221 1.99 -10.78 -16.65
CA THR A 221 2.10 -12.19 -16.99
C THR A 221 0.96 -12.66 -17.90
N GLN A 222 1.12 -13.78 -18.61
CA GLN A 222 0.06 -14.34 -19.42
C GLN A 222 -1.21 -14.64 -18.62
N ARG A 223 -1.07 -15.21 -17.40
CA ARG A 223 -2.18 -15.48 -16.48
C ARG A 223 -2.93 -14.19 -16.10
N ALA A 224 -2.19 -13.14 -15.78
CA ALA A 224 -2.79 -11.84 -15.43
C ALA A 224 -3.45 -11.17 -16.64
N ALA A 225 -2.88 -11.28 -17.84
CA ALA A 225 -3.48 -10.79 -19.07
C ALA A 225 -4.85 -11.42 -19.34
N GLU A 226 -4.96 -12.74 -19.19
CA GLU A 226 -6.23 -13.47 -19.33
C GLU A 226 -7.27 -13.03 -18.29
N ALA A 227 -6.84 -12.75 -17.05
CA ALA A 227 -7.73 -12.30 -15.98
C ALA A 227 -8.19 -10.85 -16.14
N THR A 228 -7.32 -9.97 -16.63
CA THR A 228 -7.55 -8.51 -16.64
C THR A 228 -8.03 -7.96 -17.98
N GLY A 229 -7.81 -8.70 -19.07
CA GLY A 229 -8.03 -8.21 -20.45
C GLY A 229 -6.93 -7.24 -20.94
N LEU A 230 -5.85 -7.07 -20.18
CA LEU A 230 -4.69 -6.28 -20.56
C LEU A 230 -3.71 -7.12 -21.40
N ALA A 231 -2.78 -6.49 -22.10
CA ALA A 231 -1.80 -7.20 -22.91
C ALA A 231 -0.68 -7.77 -22.04
N ALA A 232 -0.30 -9.03 -22.28
CA ALA A 232 0.87 -9.62 -21.65
C ALA A 232 2.13 -8.81 -22.01
N GLY A 233 3.04 -8.64 -21.05
CA GLY A 233 4.25 -7.85 -21.21
C GLY A 233 4.08 -6.34 -20.99
N THR A 234 2.84 -5.82 -20.84
CA THR A 234 2.64 -4.40 -20.48
C THR A 234 3.36 -4.09 -19.17
N PRO A 235 4.23 -3.06 -19.14
CA PRO A 235 4.95 -2.66 -17.92
C PRO A 235 4.01 -2.31 -16.78
N VAL A 236 4.36 -2.75 -15.56
CA VAL A 236 3.64 -2.43 -14.32
C VAL A 236 4.58 -1.72 -13.38
N LEU A 237 4.16 -0.57 -12.85
CA LEU A 237 4.89 0.14 -11.80
C LEU A 237 4.79 -0.64 -10.47
N VAL A 238 5.75 -0.44 -9.58
CA VAL A 238 5.68 -0.96 -8.21
C VAL A 238 4.40 -0.49 -7.53
N GLY A 239 3.99 0.76 -7.78
CA GLY A 239 2.81 1.35 -7.18
C GLY A 239 3.10 1.93 -5.79
N THR A 240 2.07 2.42 -5.10
CA THR A 240 2.22 3.10 -3.80
C THR A 240 0.91 3.13 -3.02
N GLY A 241 0.92 3.75 -1.84
CA GLY A 241 -0.27 4.06 -1.05
C GLY A 241 -1.11 5.20 -1.65
N ASP A 242 -2.42 5.18 -1.36
CA ASP A 242 -3.40 6.17 -1.81
C ASP A 242 -3.00 7.60 -1.46
N SER A 243 -2.61 7.87 -0.23
CA SER A 243 -2.24 9.21 0.26
C SER A 243 -1.05 9.80 -0.51
N GLY A 244 -0.05 8.98 -0.84
CA GLY A 244 1.07 9.39 -1.65
C GLY A 244 0.69 9.68 -3.10
N ALA A 245 -0.15 8.83 -3.71
CA ALA A 245 -0.68 9.05 -5.06
C ALA A 245 -1.58 10.29 -5.14
N GLU A 246 -2.41 10.52 -4.12
CA GLU A 246 -3.24 11.74 -4.00
C GLU A 246 -2.37 13.00 -3.93
N ALA A 247 -1.31 12.99 -3.11
CA ALA A 247 -0.39 14.13 -3.03
C ALA A 247 0.22 14.46 -4.39
N ILE A 248 0.73 13.46 -5.12
CA ILE A 248 1.23 13.63 -6.49
C ILE A 248 0.15 14.19 -7.41
N SER A 249 -1.07 13.67 -7.34
CA SER A 249 -2.19 14.11 -8.21
C SER A 249 -2.58 15.56 -7.98
N THR A 250 -2.35 16.09 -6.80
CA THR A 250 -2.61 17.50 -6.44
C THR A 250 -1.44 18.44 -6.70
N GLY A 251 -0.32 17.93 -7.23
CA GLY A 251 0.83 18.74 -7.64
C GLY A 251 1.94 18.84 -6.61
N VAL A 252 2.00 17.96 -5.62
CA VAL A 252 3.09 17.91 -4.64
C VAL A 252 4.30 17.20 -5.25
N PHE A 253 5.24 17.97 -5.79
CA PHE A 253 6.41 17.46 -6.49
C PHE A 253 7.74 17.97 -5.95
N ARG A 254 7.74 19.04 -5.17
CA ARG A 254 8.97 19.73 -4.75
C ARG A 254 8.96 19.99 -3.25
N PRO A 255 10.12 19.98 -2.58
CA PRO A 255 10.21 20.46 -1.21
C PRO A 255 9.57 21.84 -1.06
N GLY A 256 8.71 21.99 -0.06
CA GLY A 256 7.87 23.16 0.15
C GLY A 256 6.41 23.02 -0.32
N ASP A 257 6.12 22.07 -1.22
CA ASP A 257 4.74 21.79 -1.60
C ASP A 257 4.01 21.06 -0.47
N MET A 258 2.70 21.30 -0.36
CA MET A 258 1.87 20.66 0.66
C MET A 258 0.49 20.35 0.10
N MET A 259 0.05 19.12 0.29
CA MET A 259 -1.36 18.72 0.14
C MET A 259 -2.06 18.87 1.49
N VAL A 260 -3.27 19.42 1.49
CA VAL A 260 -4.18 19.43 2.63
C VAL A 260 -5.49 18.78 2.20
N GLN A 261 -5.81 17.67 2.81
CA GLN A 261 -7.08 16.95 2.61
C GLN A 261 -8.07 17.37 3.71
N LEU A 262 -9.22 17.89 3.31
CA LEU A 262 -10.28 18.32 4.21
C LEU A 262 -11.52 17.44 3.99
N GLY A 263 -11.88 16.67 4.99
CA GLY A 263 -13.03 15.79 5.00
C GLY A 263 -13.62 15.69 6.40
N GLY A 264 -14.14 14.54 6.78
CA GLY A 264 -14.47 14.24 8.19
C GLY A 264 -13.25 14.36 9.10
N THR A 265 -12.08 14.06 8.56
CA THR A 265 -10.75 14.31 9.13
C THR A 265 -10.04 15.42 8.36
N ALA A 266 -9.05 16.07 8.96
CA ALA A 266 -8.05 16.86 8.25
C ALA A 266 -6.73 16.12 8.26
N TYR A 267 -6.08 16.03 7.11
CA TYR A 267 -4.79 15.38 6.93
C TYR A 267 -3.92 16.21 6.02
N PHE A 268 -2.62 16.30 6.27
CA PHE A 268 -1.71 16.95 5.37
C PHE A 268 -0.46 16.12 5.09
N ILE A 269 0.10 16.30 3.91
CA ILE A 269 1.44 15.85 3.52
C ILE A 269 2.23 17.08 3.08
N TYR A 270 3.27 17.42 3.83
CA TYR A 270 4.26 18.43 3.46
C TYR A 270 5.51 17.74 2.93
N LEU A 271 6.01 18.16 1.77
CA LEU A 271 7.19 17.59 1.17
C LEU A 271 8.44 18.39 1.60
N ALA A 272 9.40 17.69 2.19
CA ALA A 272 10.66 18.23 2.68
C ALA A 272 11.86 17.64 1.90
N ASP A 273 13.00 18.34 1.92
CA ASP A 273 14.29 17.87 1.39
C ASP A 273 15.16 17.15 2.43
N HIS A 274 14.69 17.08 3.67
CA HIS A 274 15.32 16.36 4.77
C HIS A 274 14.28 15.82 5.74
N MET A 275 14.66 14.81 6.50
CA MET A 275 13.81 14.25 7.56
C MET A 275 13.63 15.29 8.68
N ILE A 276 12.37 15.52 9.07
CA ILE A 276 12.03 16.39 10.21
C ILE A 276 11.71 15.48 11.40
N ASP A 277 12.54 15.54 12.43
CA ASP A 277 12.35 14.78 13.67
C ASP A 277 11.49 15.60 14.64
N ASP A 278 10.18 15.36 14.61
CA ASP A 278 9.20 15.94 15.55
C ASP A 278 8.18 14.84 15.93
N ALA A 279 8.14 14.50 17.20
CA ALA A 279 7.29 13.42 17.74
C ALA A 279 5.76 13.62 17.53
N ARG A 280 5.33 14.81 17.09
CA ARG A 280 3.94 15.12 16.77
C ARG A 280 3.57 14.80 15.32
N LEU A 281 4.56 14.47 14.48
CA LEU A 281 4.43 14.28 13.05
C LEU A 281 4.76 12.82 12.70
N TRP A 282 4.36 12.40 11.53
CA TRP A 282 4.76 11.12 10.93
C TRP A 282 5.70 11.39 9.74
N PRO A 283 7.01 11.48 10.00
CA PRO A 283 7.99 11.68 8.94
C PRO A 283 8.37 10.35 8.31
N GLY A 284 8.49 10.32 6.98
CA GLY A 284 8.93 9.13 6.25
C GLY A 284 9.47 9.47 4.88
N THR A 285 10.07 8.48 4.23
CA THR A 285 10.49 8.60 2.82
C THR A 285 9.26 8.84 1.95
N PHE A 286 9.36 9.75 0.99
CA PHE A 286 8.27 10.01 0.06
C PHE A 286 8.49 9.29 -1.30
N ILE A 287 7.44 9.26 -2.11
CA ILE A 287 7.45 8.61 -3.44
C ILE A 287 8.53 9.20 -4.35
N ILE A 288 8.77 10.51 -4.28
CA ILE A 288 9.80 11.20 -5.07
C ILE A 288 11.16 10.93 -4.45
N PRO A 289 12.12 10.36 -5.20
CA PRO A 289 13.44 10.03 -4.66
C PRO A 289 14.16 11.25 -4.05
N GLY A 290 14.71 11.06 -2.85
CA GLY A 290 15.45 12.12 -2.13
C GLY A 290 14.56 13.14 -1.44
N THR A 291 13.27 12.89 -1.32
CA THR A 291 12.34 13.73 -0.56
C THR A 291 11.66 12.95 0.55
N TYR A 292 11.11 13.69 1.52
CA TYR A 292 10.47 13.15 2.71
C TYR A 292 9.07 13.71 2.85
N GLY A 293 8.10 12.85 3.10
CA GLY A 293 6.73 13.23 3.43
C GLY A 293 6.62 13.47 4.93
N ILE A 294 6.21 14.64 5.32
CA ILE A 294 5.95 15.00 6.71
C ILE A 294 4.43 15.08 6.86
N CYS A 295 3.88 14.11 7.56
CA CYS A 295 2.44 13.93 7.64
C CYS A 295 1.91 14.23 9.04
N ALA A 296 0.70 14.73 9.12
CA ALA A 296 -0.12 14.74 10.33
C ALA A 296 -1.60 14.84 9.98
N GLY A 297 -2.42 14.47 10.93
CA GLY A 297 -3.87 14.49 10.77
C GLY A 297 -4.63 14.67 12.08
N THR A 298 -5.89 14.99 11.96
CA THR A 298 -6.84 15.06 13.07
C THR A 298 -8.14 14.38 12.71
N ASN A 299 -8.71 13.64 13.65
CA ASN A 299 -9.95 12.89 13.44
C ASN A 299 -11.21 13.76 13.52
N THR A 300 -11.10 15.08 13.64
CA THR A 300 -12.22 15.96 13.97
C THR A 300 -12.31 17.24 13.13
N ALA A 301 -12.07 17.19 11.83
CA ALA A 301 -12.19 18.41 10.99
C ALA A 301 -13.63 18.72 10.60
N GLY A 302 -14.26 17.89 9.76
CA GLY A 302 -15.65 18.08 9.31
C GLY A 302 -16.72 17.61 10.31
N ALA A 303 -16.33 16.86 11.32
CA ALA A 303 -17.28 16.39 12.36
C ALA A 303 -17.62 17.46 13.43
N LEU A 304 -17.07 18.68 13.31
CA LEU A 304 -17.36 19.83 14.18
C LEU A 304 -18.38 20.81 13.56
N THR A 305 -18.87 20.51 12.38
CA THR A 305 -19.97 21.24 11.72
C THR A 305 -21.25 20.40 11.73
#